data_92bc3f1ac49bd5fc4128b4842a657506
#
_entry.id   92bc3f1ac49bd5fc4128b4842a657506
#
_cell.length_a   1.000
_cell.length_b   1.000
_cell.length_c   1.000
_cell.angle_alpha   90.00
_cell.angle_beta   90.00
_cell.angle_gamma   90.00
#
_symmetry.space_group_name_H-M   'P 1'
#
loop_
_entity.id
_entity.type
_entity.pdbx_description
1 polymer ?
#
loop_
_entity_poly.entity_id
_entity_poly.type
_entity_poly.pdbx_seq_one_letter_code
_entity_poly.pdbx_strand_id
1 'polypeptide(L)'
;MPAQGDNSDTPRAISTERACVKKIFPLLLIPAVLTGCATEPTTVRIATHDSFAISDELIASFEEDSGLELEIIRMGDTGTLTNQLVLSKDEPIADAFFGIDNTFRGVAEENSIVDGEFAAIDYSDVCFNYDRHYFLDAGITPPTSWKELTDKTYRGLTVITNPKSSSPGLAFLASTVAALGDDYESYWQQLKANDVLVTSGWEDAYFTEFSGSSGEGDYPIVLSYASSPSAEVRDNGESQTAALLDDCFRQTEFAGVLAGAANPSGADELVQFMLSDQFQSAVPELMYVYPVTDVELPESWAQFATPATSTVDLPELNDRREEILGTWESIFE
;
A
#
# COMPACT_ATOMS: atom_id res chain seq x y z
N MET A 1 -64.40 20.62 -32.33
CA MET A 1 -65.29 21.69 -32.82
C MET A 1 -64.54 22.98 -32.79
N PRO A 2 -64.80 23.82 -33.75
CA PRO A 2 -64.16 23.98 -35.06
C PRO A 2 -63.48 25.36 -35.12
N ALA A 3 -62.86 25.82 -36.12
CA ALA A 3 -62.90 25.90 -37.54
C ALA A 3 -61.87 26.96 -37.97
N GLN A 4 -61.14 26.72 -39.02
CA GLN A 4 -61.36 27.31 -40.35
C GLN A 4 -61.10 28.81 -40.50
N GLY A 5 -60.28 29.16 -41.43
CA GLY A 5 -60.43 29.76 -42.75
C GLY A 5 -59.14 30.51 -43.08
N ASP A 6 -58.57 30.41 -44.14
CA ASP A 6 -58.81 30.29 -45.56
C ASP A 6 -58.36 31.58 -46.28
N ASN A 7 -57.72 31.32 -47.43
CA ASN A 7 -57.62 32.07 -48.69
C ASN A 7 -56.76 33.38 -48.81
N SER A 8 -55.93 33.27 -49.70
CA SER A 8 -55.80 33.62 -51.15
C SER A 8 -55.17 34.96 -51.38
N ASP A 9 -54.35 35.21 -52.30
CA ASP A 9 -54.35 35.10 -53.74
C ASP A 9 -52.96 35.62 -54.29
N THR A 10 -52.60 34.99 -55.42
CA THR A 10 -51.51 35.45 -56.31
C THR A 10 -51.97 36.63 -57.15
N PRO A 11 -51.01 37.45 -57.79
CA PRO A 11 -50.72 37.06 -59.17
C PRO A 11 -49.27 37.35 -59.67
N ARG A 12 -49.00 36.64 -60.76
CA ARG A 12 -47.85 36.66 -61.67
C ARG A 12 -47.42 38.02 -62.18
N ALA A 13 -46.11 38.13 -62.45
CA ALA A 13 -45.56 38.88 -63.58
C ALA A 13 -44.16 38.37 -64.02
N ILE A 14 -43.98 38.33 -65.29
CA ILE A 14 -43.12 37.67 -66.25
C ILE A 14 -41.77 38.46 -66.45
N SER A 15 -40.70 37.67 -66.80
CA SER A 15 -39.53 37.92 -67.67
C SER A 15 -38.47 38.90 -67.26
N THR A 16 -37.23 38.49 -67.37
CA THR A 16 -36.40 38.42 -68.59
C THR A 16 -35.00 37.80 -68.25
N GLU A 17 -34.56 36.92 -69.12
CA GLU A 17 -33.22 36.30 -69.12
C GLU A 17 -32.08 37.35 -69.27
N ARG A 18 -31.05 37.22 -68.48
CA ARG A 18 -29.67 37.56 -68.89
C ARG A 18 -28.71 36.49 -68.36
N ALA A 19 -28.12 35.74 -69.24
CA ALA A 19 -27.03 34.80 -68.99
C ALA A 19 -25.83 35.56 -68.47
N CYS A 20 -25.35 35.22 -67.28
CA CYS A 20 -24.06 35.65 -66.74
C CYS A 20 -23.22 34.39 -66.45
N VAL A 21 -22.20 34.20 -67.31
CA VAL A 21 -21.20 33.14 -67.19
C VAL A 21 -20.43 33.35 -65.89
N LYS A 22 -20.69 32.55 -64.89
CA LYS A 22 -19.86 32.52 -63.66
C LYS A 22 -18.75 31.51 -63.86
N LYS A 23 -17.51 32.05 -63.88
CA LYS A 23 -16.26 31.27 -63.76
C LYS A 23 -16.29 30.50 -62.44
N ILE A 24 -16.30 29.19 -62.50
CA ILE A 24 -16.13 28.31 -61.36
C ILE A 24 -14.65 28.29 -61.02
N PHE A 25 -14.28 28.92 -59.91
CA PHE A 25 -12.97 28.73 -59.25
C PHE A 25 -13.08 27.46 -58.40
N PRO A 26 -12.20 26.49 -58.56
CA PRO A 26 -12.19 25.34 -57.62
C PRO A 26 -11.64 25.82 -56.27
N LEU A 27 -12.48 25.85 -55.26
CA LEU A 27 -12.11 26.06 -53.87
C LEU A 27 -11.39 24.81 -53.41
N LEU A 28 -10.06 24.85 -53.33
CA LEU A 28 -9.24 23.82 -52.70
C LEU A 28 -9.59 23.83 -51.18
N LEU A 29 -10.39 22.85 -50.76
CA LEU A 29 -10.52 22.54 -49.34
C LEU A 29 -9.22 21.89 -48.88
N ILE A 30 -8.37 22.65 -48.17
CA ILE A 30 -7.25 22.14 -47.40
C ILE A 30 -7.89 21.55 -46.12
N PRO A 31 -7.79 20.22 -45.87
CA PRO A 31 -8.18 19.69 -44.56
C PRO A 31 -7.21 20.26 -43.52
N ALA A 32 -7.72 21.13 -42.65
CA ALA A 32 -7.02 21.49 -41.42
C ALA A 32 -6.95 20.23 -40.55
N VAL A 33 -5.79 19.59 -40.54
CA VAL A 33 -5.46 18.57 -39.55
C VAL A 33 -5.33 19.35 -38.24
N LEU A 34 -6.38 19.30 -37.42
CA LEU A 34 -6.32 19.70 -36.03
C LEU A 34 -5.48 18.61 -35.33
N THR A 35 -4.16 18.79 -35.29
CA THR A 35 -3.34 18.15 -34.29
C THR A 35 -3.77 18.76 -32.96
N GLY A 36 -4.68 18.11 -32.26
CA GLY A 36 -4.93 18.39 -30.87
C GLY A 36 -3.62 18.11 -30.15
N CYS A 37 -2.96 19.16 -29.64
CA CYS A 37 -2.01 18.97 -28.57
C CYS A 37 -2.81 18.41 -27.39
N ALA A 38 -2.76 17.09 -27.17
CA ALA A 38 -3.05 16.56 -25.87
C ALA A 38 -2.03 17.22 -24.93
N THR A 39 -2.47 18.07 -24.04
CA THR A 39 -1.64 18.54 -22.92
C THR A 39 -1.27 17.31 -22.12
N GLU A 40 0.02 17.10 -21.94
CA GLU A 40 0.51 16.04 -21.05
C GLU A 40 -0.11 16.24 -19.66
N PRO A 41 -0.44 15.16 -18.93
CA PRO A 41 -0.93 15.29 -17.56
C PRO A 41 0.09 16.05 -16.70
N THR A 42 -0.38 16.97 -15.89
CA THR A 42 0.46 17.75 -14.97
C THR A 42 0.44 17.18 -13.55
N THR A 43 -0.30 16.12 -13.33
CA THR A 43 -0.45 15.45 -12.03
C THR A 43 -0.14 13.97 -12.18
N VAL A 44 0.55 13.39 -11.19
CA VAL A 44 0.70 11.97 -11.03
C VAL A 44 0.08 11.57 -9.70
N ARG A 45 -0.75 10.51 -9.70
CA ARG A 45 -1.44 9.99 -8.53
C ARG A 45 -0.82 8.68 -8.12
N ILE A 46 -0.53 8.55 -6.81
CA ILE A 46 -0.06 7.30 -6.24
C ILE A 46 -1.04 6.77 -5.20
N ALA A 47 -1.47 5.52 -5.34
CA ALA A 47 -2.24 4.80 -4.34
C ALA A 47 -1.29 4.10 -3.37
N THR A 48 -1.49 4.30 -2.06
CA THR A 48 -0.61 3.78 -1.02
C THR A 48 -1.40 3.17 0.13
N HIS A 49 -0.75 2.35 0.95
CA HIS A 49 -1.26 2.03 2.27
C HIS A 49 -1.16 3.26 3.21
N ASP A 50 -1.86 3.20 4.35
CA ASP A 50 -1.99 4.35 5.25
C ASP A 50 -0.65 4.76 5.88
N SER A 51 0.23 3.80 6.14
CA SER A 51 1.55 4.02 6.78
C SER A 51 2.62 4.59 5.83
N PHE A 52 2.30 4.84 4.56
CA PHE A 52 3.23 5.52 3.65
C PHE A 52 3.51 6.93 4.12
N ALA A 53 4.79 7.24 4.32
CA ALA A 53 5.25 8.56 4.70
C ALA A 53 6.29 9.11 3.72
N ILE A 54 6.11 10.35 3.34
CA ILE A 54 7.03 11.13 2.50
C ILE A 54 7.05 12.56 3.04
N SER A 55 8.23 13.17 3.11
CA SER A 55 8.35 14.54 3.62
C SER A 55 7.97 15.58 2.56
N ASP A 56 7.56 16.78 3.03
CA ASP A 56 7.25 17.90 2.14
C ASP A 56 8.47 18.28 1.26
N GLU A 57 9.69 18.10 1.75
CA GLU A 57 10.92 18.36 1.00
C GLU A 57 11.13 17.35 -0.14
N LEU A 58 10.80 16.06 0.09
CA LEU A 58 10.87 15.04 -0.97
C LEU A 58 9.79 15.25 -2.02
N ILE A 59 8.58 15.63 -1.62
CA ILE A 59 7.50 16.00 -2.54
C ILE A 59 7.94 17.18 -3.40
N ALA A 60 8.42 18.25 -2.78
CA ALA A 60 8.86 19.44 -3.51
C ALA A 60 10.02 19.14 -4.47
N SER A 61 10.96 18.25 -4.07
CA SER A 61 12.06 17.84 -4.95
C SER A 61 11.57 17.08 -6.17
N PHE A 62 10.65 16.13 -5.97
CA PHE A 62 10.03 15.41 -7.09
C PHE A 62 9.29 16.35 -8.04
N GLU A 63 8.48 17.25 -7.50
CA GLU A 63 7.69 18.20 -8.29
C GLU A 63 8.55 19.21 -9.05
N GLU A 64 9.69 19.66 -8.47
CA GLU A 64 10.64 20.55 -9.15
C GLU A 64 11.36 19.85 -10.31
N ASP A 65 11.79 18.61 -10.10
CA ASP A 65 12.56 17.83 -11.07
C ASP A 65 11.70 17.33 -12.23
N SER A 66 10.49 16.84 -11.94
CA SER A 66 9.57 16.27 -12.93
C SER A 66 8.65 17.30 -13.60
N GLY A 67 8.35 18.41 -12.90
CA GLY A 67 7.31 19.36 -13.30
C GLY A 67 5.88 18.84 -13.12
N LEU A 68 5.69 17.75 -12.38
CA LEU A 68 4.41 17.13 -12.07
C LEU A 68 3.99 17.47 -10.63
N GLU A 69 2.69 17.57 -10.39
CA GLU A 69 2.09 17.64 -9.07
C GLU A 69 1.86 16.21 -8.54
N LEU A 70 2.29 15.91 -7.30
CA LEU A 70 2.11 14.60 -6.67
C LEU A 70 0.83 14.55 -5.83
N GLU A 71 -0.11 13.68 -6.18
CA GLU A 71 -1.31 13.39 -5.40
C GLU A 71 -1.21 12.01 -4.75
N ILE A 72 -1.31 11.95 -3.40
CA ILE A 72 -1.22 10.70 -2.63
C ILE A 72 -2.61 10.27 -2.17
N ILE A 73 -3.00 9.05 -2.53
CA ILE A 73 -4.30 8.45 -2.19
C ILE A 73 -4.06 7.29 -1.23
N ARG A 74 -4.35 7.49 0.07
CA ARG A 74 -4.25 6.44 1.09
C ARG A 74 -5.50 5.58 1.10
N MET A 75 -5.31 4.25 1.18
CA MET A 75 -6.37 3.26 0.92
C MET A 75 -6.47 2.16 1.97
N GLY A 76 -6.15 2.44 3.20
CA GLY A 76 -6.08 1.43 4.27
C GLY A 76 -4.75 0.68 4.27
N ASP A 77 -4.69 -0.48 4.91
CA ASP A 77 -3.49 -1.32 4.90
C ASP A 77 -3.38 -2.10 3.58
N THR A 78 -2.25 -2.74 3.32
CA THR A 78 -1.83 -3.36 2.04
C THR A 78 -2.88 -4.28 1.42
N GLY A 79 -3.56 -5.09 2.20
CA GLY A 79 -4.62 -5.98 1.69
C GLY A 79 -5.84 -5.18 1.21
N THR A 80 -6.19 -4.11 1.91
CA THR A 80 -7.27 -3.20 1.51
C THR A 80 -6.89 -2.44 0.24
N LEU A 81 -5.68 -1.87 0.19
CA LEU A 81 -5.10 -1.21 -0.99
C LEU A 81 -5.17 -2.14 -2.21
N THR A 82 -4.61 -3.35 -2.09
CA THR A 82 -4.57 -4.31 -3.21
C THR A 82 -5.96 -4.65 -3.72
N ASN A 83 -6.91 -4.93 -2.81
CA ASN A 83 -8.28 -5.25 -3.19
C ASN A 83 -8.99 -4.06 -3.87
N GLN A 84 -8.77 -2.84 -3.42
CA GLN A 84 -9.35 -1.65 -4.06
C GLN A 84 -8.78 -1.42 -5.45
N LEU A 85 -7.47 -1.61 -5.65
CA LEU A 85 -6.85 -1.54 -6.97
C LEU A 85 -7.38 -2.62 -7.93
N VAL A 86 -7.61 -3.83 -7.45
CA VAL A 86 -8.26 -4.89 -8.23
C VAL A 86 -9.68 -4.51 -8.62
N LEU A 87 -10.46 -3.95 -7.71
CA LEU A 87 -11.85 -3.54 -7.97
C LEU A 87 -11.95 -2.37 -8.96
N SER A 88 -10.95 -1.49 -9.00
CA SER A 88 -10.92 -0.31 -9.89
C SER A 88 -10.09 -0.52 -11.16
N LYS A 89 -9.63 -1.73 -11.47
CA LYS A 89 -8.68 -2.00 -12.56
C LYS A 89 -9.14 -1.58 -13.95
N ASP A 90 -10.45 -1.55 -14.20
CA ASP A 90 -11.02 -1.14 -15.50
C ASP A 90 -11.08 0.40 -15.64
N GLU A 91 -11.06 1.15 -14.52
CA GLU A 91 -10.98 2.59 -14.43
C GLU A 91 -10.04 2.95 -13.26
N PRO A 92 -8.72 2.90 -13.47
CA PRO A 92 -7.74 3.10 -12.40
C PRO A 92 -7.89 4.47 -11.73
N ILE A 93 -7.89 4.47 -10.40
CA ILE A 93 -8.05 5.68 -9.59
C ILE A 93 -6.73 6.42 -9.34
N ALA A 94 -5.61 5.77 -9.66
CA ALA A 94 -4.26 6.29 -9.55
C ALA A 94 -3.43 5.89 -10.78
N ASP A 95 -2.23 6.45 -10.90
CA ASP A 95 -1.28 6.17 -11.96
C ASP A 95 -0.20 5.18 -11.51
N ALA A 96 0.19 5.27 -10.24
CA ALA A 96 1.15 4.39 -9.58
C ALA A 96 0.57 3.79 -8.30
N PHE A 97 1.23 2.77 -7.79
CA PHE A 97 1.01 2.25 -6.45
C PHE A 97 2.32 2.15 -5.68
N PHE A 98 2.22 2.16 -4.35
CA PHE A 98 3.27 1.76 -3.43
C PHE A 98 2.67 0.96 -2.26
N GLY A 99 3.38 -0.08 -1.79
CA GLY A 99 3.05 -0.83 -0.59
C GLY A 99 2.27 -2.13 -0.85
N ILE A 100 2.18 -2.59 -2.14
CA ILE A 100 1.89 -4.00 -2.40
C ILE A 100 3.16 -4.77 -2.11
N ASP A 101 3.11 -5.73 -1.20
CA ASP A 101 4.26 -6.51 -0.79
C ASP A 101 4.25 -7.95 -1.36
N ASN A 102 5.31 -8.70 -1.06
CA ASN A 102 5.43 -10.08 -1.51
C ASN A 102 4.30 -11.01 -1.03
N THR A 103 3.54 -10.63 0.01
CA THR A 103 2.37 -11.42 0.45
C THR A 103 1.12 -11.16 -0.41
N PHE A 104 0.97 -9.97 -1.00
CA PHE A 104 -0.16 -9.59 -1.85
C PHE A 104 0.18 -9.48 -3.34
N ARG A 105 1.46 -9.53 -3.71
CA ARG A 105 1.92 -9.43 -5.10
C ARG A 105 1.22 -10.43 -6.03
N GLY A 106 1.03 -11.67 -5.61
CA GLY A 106 0.35 -12.69 -6.41
C GLY A 106 -1.08 -12.28 -6.77
N VAL A 107 -1.82 -11.65 -5.86
CA VAL A 107 -3.18 -11.13 -6.14
C VAL A 107 -3.12 -10.04 -7.22
N ALA A 108 -2.13 -9.15 -7.16
CA ALA A 108 -1.95 -8.09 -8.16
C ALA A 108 -1.59 -8.66 -9.55
N GLU A 109 -0.70 -9.67 -9.58
CA GLU A 109 -0.29 -10.36 -10.82
C GLU A 109 -1.45 -11.11 -11.48
N GLU A 110 -2.21 -11.90 -10.71
CA GLU A 110 -3.38 -12.65 -11.19
C GLU A 110 -4.46 -11.75 -11.80
N ASN A 111 -4.61 -10.54 -11.26
CA ASN A 111 -5.57 -9.55 -11.75
C ASN A 111 -5.01 -8.60 -12.80
N SER A 112 -3.71 -8.70 -13.12
CA SER A 112 -3.03 -7.88 -14.13
C SER A 112 -3.22 -6.37 -13.90
N ILE A 113 -3.12 -5.92 -12.63
CA ILE A 113 -3.31 -4.51 -12.26
C ILE A 113 -2.06 -3.65 -12.44
N VAL A 114 -0.91 -4.25 -12.75
CA VAL A 114 0.38 -3.57 -12.91
C VAL A 114 0.84 -3.64 -14.35
N ASP A 115 1.30 -2.52 -14.89
CA ASP A 115 1.95 -2.41 -16.21
C ASP A 115 3.47 -2.40 -16.02
N GLY A 116 4.12 -3.46 -16.47
CA GLY A 116 5.55 -3.63 -16.32
C GLY A 116 5.98 -4.40 -15.07
N GLU A 117 6.98 -3.89 -14.36
CA GLU A 117 7.64 -4.58 -13.27
C GLU A 117 7.23 -4.04 -11.90
N PHE A 118 7.32 -4.88 -10.87
CA PHE A 118 7.26 -4.47 -9.47
C PHE A 118 8.66 -4.04 -9.02
N ALA A 119 8.87 -2.76 -8.79
CA ALA A 119 10.12 -2.24 -8.26
C ALA A 119 10.13 -2.38 -6.74
N ALA A 120 11.09 -3.13 -6.19
CA ALA A 120 11.28 -3.20 -4.74
C ALA A 120 11.78 -1.83 -4.23
N ILE A 121 11.10 -1.27 -3.23
CA ILE A 121 11.40 0.06 -2.66
C ILE A 121 12.03 -0.08 -1.29
N ASP A 122 11.50 -0.98 -0.47
CA ASP A 122 11.99 -1.22 0.88
C ASP A 122 11.73 -2.67 1.30
N TYR A 123 12.27 -3.02 2.47
CA TYR A 123 11.96 -4.30 3.10
C TYR A 123 12.04 -4.21 4.63
N SER A 124 11.37 -5.13 5.30
CA SER A 124 11.51 -5.35 6.74
C SER A 124 11.21 -6.80 7.11
N ASP A 125 11.49 -7.18 8.35
CA ASP A 125 11.13 -8.48 8.89
C ASP A 125 9.93 -8.30 9.80
N VAL A 126 8.80 -8.89 9.46
CA VAL A 126 7.59 -8.91 10.30
C VAL A 126 7.87 -9.81 11.51
N CYS A 127 7.92 -9.20 12.69
CA CYS A 127 8.25 -9.82 13.96
C CYS A 127 7.30 -9.30 15.05
N PHE A 128 7.23 -9.98 16.19
CA PHE A 128 6.58 -9.41 17.37
C PHE A 128 7.51 -8.44 18.10
N ASN A 129 6.92 -7.36 18.60
CA ASN A 129 7.56 -6.39 19.47
C ASN A 129 6.88 -6.41 20.83
N TYR A 130 7.64 -6.08 21.88
CA TYR A 130 7.08 -5.98 23.22
C TYR A 130 7.56 -4.72 23.96
N ASP A 131 6.72 -4.21 24.85
CA ASP A 131 7.01 -3.08 25.75
C ASP A 131 7.87 -3.57 26.92
N ARG A 132 9.14 -3.16 26.94
CA ARG A 132 10.11 -3.53 27.98
C ARG A 132 9.71 -3.03 29.35
N HIS A 133 9.10 -1.85 29.44
CA HIS A 133 8.69 -1.24 30.72
C HIS A 133 7.52 -1.99 31.34
N TYR A 134 6.51 -2.35 30.52
CA TYR A 134 5.40 -3.15 31.00
C TYR A 134 5.89 -4.46 31.67
N PHE A 135 6.74 -5.22 30.98
CA PHE A 135 7.22 -6.50 31.49
C PHE A 135 8.08 -6.35 32.73
N LEU A 136 8.90 -5.29 32.81
CA LEU A 136 9.70 -4.97 33.99
C LEU A 136 8.80 -4.64 35.20
N ASP A 137 7.81 -3.77 35.01
CA ASP A 137 6.93 -3.29 36.08
C ASP A 137 5.99 -4.39 36.58
N ALA A 138 5.49 -5.24 35.67
CA ALA A 138 4.66 -6.38 36.00
C ALA A 138 5.43 -7.54 36.64
N GLY A 139 6.77 -7.53 36.54
CA GLY A 139 7.62 -8.65 37.02
C GLY A 139 7.40 -9.95 36.23
N ILE A 140 6.99 -9.85 34.98
CA ILE A 140 6.77 -10.96 34.04
C ILE A 140 7.94 -11.02 33.06
N THR A 141 8.43 -12.22 32.76
CA THR A 141 9.46 -12.38 31.71
C THR A 141 8.81 -12.21 30.35
N PRO A 142 9.34 -11.34 29.44
CA PRO A 142 8.84 -11.25 28.09
C PRO A 142 8.92 -12.60 27.35
N PRO A 143 8.05 -12.84 26.35
CA PRO A 143 8.18 -14.01 25.51
C PRO A 143 9.50 -13.99 24.75
N THR A 144 10.04 -15.17 24.41
CA THR A 144 11.25 -15.31 23.60
C THR A 144 10.91 -15.74 22.16
N SER A 145 9.70 -16.19 21.93
CA SER A 145 9.19 -16.61 20.61
C SER A 145 7.69 -16.38 20.53
N TRP A 146 7.19 -16.12 19.33
CA TRP A 146 5.75 -16.03 19.08
C TRP A 146 4.99 -17.31 19.43
N LYS A 147 5.67 -18.46 19.46
CA LYS A 147 5.08 -19.75 19.85
C LYS A 147 4.60 -19.76 21.32
N GLU A 148 5.20 -18.93 22.17
CA GLU A 148 4.83 -18.81 23.59
C GLU A 148 3.57 -17.93 23.80
N LEU A 149 3.11 -17.17 22.79
CA LEU A 149 1.97 -16.25 22.92
C LEU A 149 0.65 -16.98 23.24
N THR A 150 0.60 -18.28 23.09
CA THR A 150 -0.53 -19.12 23.53
C THR A 150 -0.46 -19.52 25.00
N ASP A 151 0.67 -19.23 25.70
CA ASP A 151 0.78 -19.49 27.14
C ASP A 151 -0.13 -18.51 27.92
N LYS A 152 -0.73 -19.02 28.98
CA LYS A 152 -1.61 -18.24 29.87
C LYS A 152 -0.94 -17.04 30.53
N THR A 153 0.38 -17.05 30.63
CA THR A 153 1.19 -15.92 31.10
C THR A 153 0.97 -14.67 30.26
N TYR A 154 0.72 -14.83 28.95
CA TYR A 154 0.55 -13.73 27.99
C TYR A 154 -0.91 -13.51 27.56
N ARG A 155 -1.86 -14.05 28.34
CA ARG A 155 -3.28 -13.96 28.04
C ARG A 155 -3.75 -12.51 28.04
N GLY A 156 -4.36 -12.07 26.92
CA GLY A 156 -4.89 -10.73 26.73
C GLY A 156 -3.82 -9.66 26.61
N LEU A 157 -2.55 -10.04 26.33
CA LEU A 157 -1.43 -9.10 26.21
C LEU A 157 -0.99 -8.85 24.77
N THR A 158 -1.60 -9.50 23.78
CA THR A 158 -1.11 -9.48 22.39
C THR A 158 -2.13 -8.85 21.46
N VAL A 159 -1.67 -7.94 20.62
CA VAL A 159 -2.42 -7.40 19.47
C VAL A 159 -1.73 -7.79 18.16
N ILE A 160 -2.54 -8.23 17.21
CA ILE A 160 -2.13 -8.59 15.84
C ILE A 160 -3.05 -7.91 14.84
N THR A 161 -2.72 -8.01 13.57
CA THR A 161 -3.53 -7.47 12.48
C THR A 161 -4.27 -8.58 11.70
N ASN A 162 -5.39 -8.22 11.09
CA ASN A 162 -6.21 -9.13 10.31
C ASN A 162 -5.49 -9.52 8.99
N PRO A 163 -5.23 -10.81 8.73
CA PRO A 163 -4.51 -11.27 7.54
C PRO A 163 -5.23 -11.03 6.21
N LYS A 164 -6.52 -10.67 6.23
CA LYS A 164 -7.28 -10.35 5.01
C LYS A 164 -7.07 -8.90 4.55
N SER A 165 -6.78 -8.00 5.47
CA SER A 165 -6.65 -6.55 5.21
C SER A 165 -5.24 -6.01 5.39
N SER A 166 -4.38 -6.71 6.15
CA SER A 166 -3.05 -6.26 6.56
C SER A 166 -1.98 -7.27 6.20
N SER A 167 -0.90 -6.81 5.60
CA SER A 167 0.21 -7.67 5.21
C SER A 167 1.01 -8.25 6.39
N PRO A 168 1.30 -7.53 7.49
CA PRO A 168 1.87 -8.16 8.68
C PRO A 168 1.03 -9.32 9.21
N GLY A 169 -0.30 -9.20 9.21
CA GLY A 169 -1.20 -10.28 9.60
C GLY A 169 -1.08 -11.52 8.71
N LEU A 170 -1.03 -11.30 7.39
CA LEU A 170 -0.87 -12.39 6.44
C LEU A 170 0.53 -13.01 6.50
N ALA A 171 1.56 -12.19 6.69
CA ALA A 171 2.93 -12.65 6.89
C ALA A 171 3.04 -13.54 8.15
N PHE A 172 2.40 -13.16 9.25
CA PHE A 172 2.37 -13.99 10.46
C PHE A 172 1.57 -15.28 10.25
N LEU A 173 0.42 -15.22 9.58
CA LEU A 173 -0.33 -16.43 9.24
C LEU A 173 0.52 -17.38 8.39
N ALA A 174 1.18 -16.87 7.36
CA ALA A 174 2.10 -17.65 6.52
C ALA A 174 3.25 -18.26 7.32
N SER A 175 3.84 -17.50 8.27
CA SER A 175 4.89 -17.99 9.16
C SER A 175 4.42 -19.15 10.03
N THR A 176 3.20 -19.06 10.55
CA THR A 176 2.63 -20.18 11.35
C THR A 176 2.40 -21.44 10.52
N VAL A 177 1.92 -21.28 9.27
CA VAL A 177 1.75 -22.40 8.33
C VAL A 177 3.11 -23.05 8.01
N ALA A 178 4.12 -22.22 7.69
CA ALA A 178 5.45 -22.70 7.36
C ALA A 178 6.13 -23.43 8.53
N ALA A 179 5.99 -22.90 9.74
CA ALA A 179 6.68 -23.42 10.92
C ALA A 179 5.97 -24.61 11.59
N LEU A 180 4.64 -24.68 11.51
CA LEU A 180 3.83 -25.67 12.24
C LEU A 180 3.18 -26.72 11.33
N GLY A 181 3.17 -26.51 10.00
CA GLY A 181 2.46 -27.41 9.09
C GLY A 181 0.99 -27.51 9.47
N ASP A 182 0.47 -28.74 9.57
CA ASP A 182 -0.95 -29.00 9.88
C ASP A 182 -1.38 -28.53 11.29
N ASP A 183 -0.44 -28.25 12.19
CA ASP A 183 -0.73 -27.80 13.56
C ASP A 183 -1.02 -26.28 13.65
N TYR A 184 -0.88 -25.50 12.56
CA TYR A 184 -1.11 -24.06 12.57
C TYR A 184 -2.54 -23.69 13.01
N GLU A 185 -3.54 -24.47 12.59
CA GLU A 185 -4.94 -24.24 13.00
C GLU A 185 -5.10 -24.32 14.52
N SER A 186 -4.51 -25.35 15.13
CA SER A 186 -4.52 -25.52 16.59
C SER A 186 -3.85 -24.36 17.32
N TYR A 187 -2.76 -23.83 16.77
CA TYR A 187 -2.09 -22.64 17.30
C TYR A 187 -3.01 -21.42 17.30
N TRP A 188 -3.69 -21.15 16.17
CA TRP A 188 -4.61 -20.01 16.06
C TRP A 188 -5.84 -20.14 16.96
N GLN A 189 -6.37 -21.34 17.13
CA GLN A 189 -7.44 -21.61 18.13
C GLN A 189 -6.97 -21.30 19.56
N GLN A 190 -5.74 -21.67 19.91
CA GLN A 190 -5.16 -21.37 21.21
C GLN A 190 -4.88 -19.87 21.38
N LEU A 191 -4.39 -19.19 20.35
CA LEU A 191 -4.15 -17.76 20.39
C LEU A 191 -5.45 -16.98 20.58
N LYS A 192 -6.54 -17.36 19.88
CA LYS A 192 -7.88 -16.80 20.13
C LYS A 192 -8.34 -17.06 21.56
N ALA A 193 -8.17 -18.29 22.07
CA ALA A 193 -8.53 -18.64 23.44
C ALA A 193 -7.67 -17.91 24.50
N ASN A 194 -6.52 -17.37 24.08
CA ASN A 194 -5.64 -16.54 24.88
C ASN A 194 -5.97 -15.04 24.76
N ASP A 195 -7.16 -14.69 24.27
CA ASP A 195 -7.72 -13.34 24.19
C ASP A 195 -6.83 -12.37 23.36
N VAL A 196 -6.28 -12.83 22.22
CA VAL A 196 -5.56 -11.94 21.28
C VAL A 196 -6.53 -10.91 20.70
N LEU A 197 -6.10 -9.64 20.64
CA LEU A 197 -6.81 -8.59 19.89
C LEU A 197 -6.41 -8.65 18.42
N VAL A 198 -7.39 -8.49 17.53
CA VAL A 198 -7.17 -8.40 16.07
C VAL A 198 -7.68 -7.04 15.59
N THR A 199 -6.79 -6.22 15.04
CA THR A 199 -7.13 -4.94 14.41
C THR A 199 -7.22 -5.06 12.90
N SER A 200 -7.78 -4.05 12.24
CA SER A 200 -7.94 -4.03 10.78
C SER A 200 -6.63 -3.77 10.04
N GLY A 201 -5.68 -3.06 10.65
CA GLY A 201 -4.40 -2.66 10.07
C GLY A 201 -3.32 -2.41 11.10
N TRP A 202 -2.10 -2.21 10.59
CA TRP A 202 -0.91 -2.05 11.43
C TRP A 202 -0.92 -0.74 12.22
N GLU A 203 -1.35 0.38 11.64
CA GLU A 203 -1.39 1.66 12.36
C GLU A 203 -2.25 1.60 13.62
N ASP A 204 -3.41 0.96 13.53
CA ASP A 204 -4.31 0.78 14.66
C ASP A 204 -3.67 -0.12 15.74
N ALA A 205 -3.07 -1.24 15.32
CA ALA A 205 -2.35 -2.13 16.23
C ALA A 205 -1.19 -1.42 16.94
N TYR A 206 -0.38 -0.67 16.19
CA TYR A 206 0.88 -0.11 16.69
C TYR A 206 0.70 1.21 17.44
N PHE A 207 -0.07 2.15 16.90
CA PHE A 207 -0.20 3.49 17.49
C PHE A 207 -1.38 3.64 18.46
N THR A 208 -2.41 2.77 18.35
CA THR A 208 -3.58 2.86 19.23
C THR A 208 -3.53 1.81 20.33
N GLU A 209 -3.28 0.55 19.99
CA GLU A 209 -3.44 -0.57 20.91
C GLU A 209 -2.17 -0.94 21.66
N PHE A 210 -0.99 -0.74 21.06
CA PHE A 210 0.30 -1.11 21.67
C PHE A 210 0.77 -0.08 22.70
N SER A 211 1.12 -0.56 23.90
CA SER A 211 1.60 0.31 24.99
C SER A 211 3.03 0.81 24.79
N GLY A 212 3.85 0.11 24.01
CA GLY A 212 5.26 0.41 23.80
C GLY A 212 5.57 1.51 22.80
N SER A 213 4.59 1.92 21.98
CA SER A 213 4.71 3.06 21.06
C SER A 213 4.43 4.39 21.78
N SER A 214 4.30 5.47 21.03
CA SER A 214 3.89 6.78 21.57
C SER A 214 2.43 6.80 22.08
N GLY A 215 1.66 5.72 21.84
CA GLY A 215 0.26 5.57 22.25
C GLY A 215 0.09 5.24 23.73
N GLU A 216 -1.17 5.25 24.17
CA GLU A 216 -1.60 4.85 25.51
C GLU A 216 -2.34 3.50 25.47
N GLY A 217 -1.90 2.60 24.58
CA GLY A 217 -2.53 1.29 24.36
C GLY A 217 -2.37 0.34 25.55
N ASP A 218 -3.24 -0.66 25.61
CA ASP A 218 -3.30 -1.63 26.71
C ASP A 218 -2.52 -2.91 26.44
N TYR A 219 -2.04 -3.12 25.19
CA TYR A 219 -1.42 -4.37 24.76
C TYR A 219 0.12 -4.25 24.72
N PRO A 220 0.85 -4.96 25.60
CA PRO A 220 2.30 -4.85 25.65
C PRO A 220 3.05 -5.71 24.62
N ILE A 221 2.35 -6.46 23.77
CA ILE A 221 2.93 -7.26 22.67
C ILE A 221 2.16 -6.94 21.40
N VAL A 222 2.87 -6.57 20.34
CA VAL A 222 2.31 -6.22 19.03
C VAL A 222 3.03 -6.95 17.89
N LEU A 223 2.26 -7.34 16.86
CA LEU A 223 2.83 -7.75 15.57
C LEU A 223 3.28 -6.51 14.80
N SER A 224 4.58 -6.39 14.56
CA SER A 224 5.19 -5.24 13.88
C SER A 224 6.49 -5.67 13.16
N TYR A 225 7.56 -4.88 13.22
CA TYR A 225 8.78 -5.14 12.47
C TYR A 225 10.02 -5.23 13.38
N ALA A 226 11.04 -5.96 12.91
CA ALA A 226 12.34 -6.06 13.59
C ALA A 226 13.00 -4.69 13.77
N SER A 227 12.72 -3.74 12.89
CA SER A 227 13.22 -2.36 12.90
C SER A 227 12.44 -1.41 13.82
N SER A 228 11.20 -1.73 14.21
CA SER A 228 10.33 -0.85 15.02
C SER A 228 10.98 -0.34 16.32
N PRO A 229 11.86 -1.10 17.03
CA PRO A 229 12.50 -0.56 18.21
C PRO A 229 13.37 0.68 17.98
N SER A 230 13.82 0.95 16.74
CA SER A 230 14.58 2.16 16.41
C SER A 230 13.72 3.44 16.47
N ALA A 231 12.39 3.31 16.28
CA ALA A 231 11.42 4.40 16.39
C ALA A 231 11.10 4.79 17.85
N GLU A 232 11.36 3.90 18.79
CA GLU A 232 10.97 4.05 20.19
C GLU A 232 12.15 4.39 21.11
N VAL A 233 13.21 4.98 20.55
CA VAL A 233 14.37 5.43 21.30
C VAL A 233 14.02 6.70 22.09
N ARG A 234 14.22 6.67 23.40
CA ARG A 234 13.95 7.77 24.32
C ARG A 234 15.16 8.67 24.53
N ASP A 235 14.98 9.80 25.19
CA ASP A 235 16.04 10.78 25.49
C ASP A 235 17.23 10.19 26.25
N ASN A 236 17.05 9.07 26.96
CA ASN A 236 18.10 8.36 27.65
C ASN A 236 18.96 7.46 26.72
N GLY A 237 18.66 7.41 25.43
CA GLY A 237 19.35 6.60 24.44
C GLY A 237 18.97 5.12 24.44
N GLU A 238 17.89 4.71 25.15
CA GLU A 238 17.38 3.35 25.16
C GLU A 238 16.06 3.25 24.43
N SER A 239 15.82 2.15 23.72
CA SER A 239 14.51 1.87 23.15
C SER A 239 13.55 1.36 24.22
N GLN A 240 12.32 1.87 24.19
CA GLN A 240 11.23 1.40 25.05
C GLN A 240 10.79 -0.02 24.69
N THR A 241 11.01 -0.45 23.46
CA THR A 241 10.56 -1.73 22.93
C THR A 241 11.73 -2.64 22.58
N ALA A 242 11.43 -3.90 22.32
CA ALA A 242 12.35 -4.85 21.72
C ALA A 242 11.58 -5.84 20.82
N ALA A 243 12.25 -6.37 19.81
CA ALA A 243 11.67 -7.33 18.86
C ALA A 243 12.07 -8.77 19.20
N LEU A 244 11.17 -9.71 18.92
CA LEU A 244 11.43 -11.15 18.90
C LEU A 244 11.94 -11.49 17.51
N LEU A 245 13.25 -11.75 17.38
CA LEU A 245 13.94 -11.79 16.09
C LEU A 245 13.99 -13.17 15.43
N ASP A 246 13.38 -14.19 16.05
CA ASP A 246 13.37 -15.55 15.52
C ASP A 246 12.08 -15.85 14.74
N ASP A 247 12.21 -16.57 13.63
CA ASP A 247 11.10 -17.03 12.79
C ASP A 247 10.19 -15.89 12.29
N CYS A 248 10.78 -14.74 11.95
CA CYS A 248 10.10 -13.60 11.33
C CYS A 248 9.83 -13.85 9.83
N PHE A 249 8.98 -13.05 9.22
CA PHE A 249 8.71 -13.12 7.78
C PHE A 249 9.35 -11.92 7.07
N ARG A 250 10.20 -12.16 6.06
CA ARG A 250 10.75 -11.08 5.25
C ARG A 250 9.67 -10.51 4.35
N GLN A 251 9.27 -9.28 4.62
CA GLN A 251 8.39 -8.48 3.79
C GLN A 251 9.23 -7.57 2.89
N THR A 252 8.87 -7.49 1.61
CA THR A 252 9.44 -6.54 0.64
C THR A 252 8.29 -5.82 0.00
N GLU A 253 8.31 -4.48 0.04
CA GLU A 253 7.27 -3.64 -0.54
C GLU A 253 7.68 -3.13 -1.91
N PHE A 254 6.70 -3.05 -2.80
CA PHE A 254 6.91 -2.69 -4.19
C PHE A 254 6.14 -1.43 -4.56
N ALA A 255 6.70 -0.70 -5.51
CA ALA A 255 6.00 0.30 -6.31
C ALA A 255 5.92 -0.15 -7.77
N GLY A 256 5.01 0.48 -8.50
CA GLY A 256 4.90 0.22 -9.95
C GLY A 256 3.83 1.08 -10.60
N VAL A 257 3.78 1.01 -11.92
CA VAL A 257 2.79 1.70 -12.75
C VAL A 257 1.51 0.86 -12.81
N LEU A 258 0.35 1.48 -12.61
CA LEU A 258 -0.93 0.78 -12.73
C LEU A 258 -1.31 0.59 -14.20
N ALA A 259 -1.84 -0.58 -14.52
CA ALA A 259 -2.37 -0.86 -15.86
C ALA A 259 -3.53 0.09 -16.18
N GLY A 260 -3.46 0.79 -17.30
CA GLY A 260 -4.47 1.78 -17.68
C GLY A 260 -4.31 3.15 -17.02
N ALA A 261 -3.18 3.43 -16.37
CA ALA A 261 -2.86 4.74 -15.80
C ALA A 261 -3.10 5.89 -16.77
N ALA A 262 -3.60 7.00 -16.28
CA ALA A 262 -3.80 8.22 -17.09
C ALA A 262 -2.48 8.93 -17.41
N ASN A 263 -1.50 8.82 -16.50
CA ASN A 263 -0.14 9.37 -16.63
C ASN A 263 0.94 8.29 -16.36
N PRO A 264 1.09 7.29 -17.26
CA PRO A 264 2.04 6.20 -17.03
C PRO A 264 3.50 6.68 -17.02
N SER A 265 3.84 7.74 -17.78
CA SER A 265 5.18 8.30 -17.80
C SER A 265 5.53 8.97 -16.47
N GLY A 266 4.60 9.77 -15.91
CA GLY A 266 4.79 10.38 -14.60
C GLY A 266 4.84 9.36 -13.47
N ALA A 267 4.08 8.26 -13.61
CA ALA A 267 4.14 7.14 -12.67
C ALA A 267 5.52 6.44 -12.69
N ASP A 268 6.10 6.23 -13.88
CA ASP A 268 7.45 5.67 -14.01
C ASP A 268 8.51 6.63 -13.41
N GLU A 269 8.42 7.93 -13.68
CA GLU A 269 9.29 8.93 -13.07
C GLU A 269 9.21 8.92 -11.54
N LEU A 270 8.01 8.77 -10.97
CA LEU A 270 7.81 8.67 -9.52
C LEU A 270 8.45 7.38 -8.96
N VAL A 271 8.28 6.24 -9.61
CA VAL A 271 8.93 4.99 -9.19
C VAL A 271 10.45 5.11 -9.23
N GLN A 272 11.02 5.75 -10.28
CA GLN A 272 12.46 6.01 -10.36
C GLN A 272 12.92 6.98 -9.26
N PHE A 273 12.13 8.00 -8.92
CA PHE A 273 12.43 8.88 -7.80
C PHE A 273 12.46 8.13 -6.46
N MET A 274 11.53 7.20 -6.23
CA MET A 274 11.52 6.35 -5.02
C MET A 274 12.75 5.43 -4.92
N LEU A 275 13.42 5.14 -6.04
CA LEU A 275 14.68 4.39 -6.07
C LEU A 275 15.94 5.27 -5.96
N SER A 276 15.79 6.60 -5.95
CA SER A 276 16.92 7.52 -5.82
C SER A 276 17.54 7.47 -4.41
N ASP A 277 18.83 7.79 -4.33
CA ASP A 277 19.54 7.88 -3.04
C ASP A 277 18.86 8.87 -2.07
N GLN A 278 18.26 9.95 -2.62
CA GLN A 278 17.56 10.95 -1.83
C GLN A 278 16.33 10.37 -1.12
N PHE A 279 15.47 9.65 -1.84
CA PHE A 279 14.30 9.01 -1.25
C PHE A 279 14.72 7.86 -0.33
N GLN A 280 15.61 6.99 -0.79
CA GLN A 280 16.06 5.81 -0.07
C GLN A 280 16.75 6.15 1.27
N SER A 281 17.52 7.26 1.33
CA SER A 281 18.12 7.72 2.58
C SER A 281 17.10 8.18 3.62
N ALA A 282 15.90 8.57 3.20
CA ALA A 282 14.84 9.01 4.10
C ALA A 282 13.92 7.85 4.57
N VAL A 283 13.89 6.74 3.86
CA VAL A 283 13.06 5.56 4.18
C VAL A 283 13.17 5.12 5.65
N PRO A 284 14.39 5.00 6.24
CA PRO A 284 14.54 4.58 7.63
C PRO A 284 13.84 5.48 8.64
N GLU A 285 13.90 6.80 8.45
CA GLU A 285 13.35 7.77 9.41
C GLU A 285 11.86 8.05 9.16
N LEU A 286 11.39 7.87 7.92
CA LEU A 286 10.00 8.12 7.56
C LEU A 286 9.09 6.91 7.78
N MET A 287 9.55 5.72 7.42
CA MET A 287 8.72 4.51 7.42
C MET A 287 9.24 3.40 8.36
N TYR A 288 10.41 3.60 8.95
CA TYR A 288 11.05 2.64 9.88
C TYR A 288 11.27 1.25 9.28
N VAL A 289 11.57 1.20 7.98
CA VAL A 289 11.91 -0.01 7.22
C VAL A 289 13.27 0.16 6.54
N TYR A 290 13.86 -0.94 6.04
CA TYR A 290 15.18 -0.89 5.40
C TYR A 290 15.06 -0.48 3.94
N PRO A 291 15.91 0.47 3.47
CA PRO A 291 16.01 0.80 2.05
C PRO A 291 16.57 -0.38 1.24
N VAL A 292 16.24 -0.45 -0.04
CA VAL A 292 16.79 -1.48 -0.95
C VAL A 292 18.12 -1.10 -1.57
N THR A 293 18.52 0.17 -1.49
CA THR A 293 19.80 0.66 -1.99
C THR A 293 20.83 0.77 -0.85
N ASP A 294 22.13 0.85 -1.20
CA ASP A 294 23.23 0.96 -0.24
C ASP A 294 23.41 2.44 0.18
N VAL A 295 22.53 2.91 1.05
CA VAL A 295 22.61 4.24 1.67
C VAL A 295 23.03 4.15 3.14
N GLU A 296 23.55 5.26 3.68
CA GLU A 296 23.94 5.32 5.09
C GLU A 296 22.69 5.29 6.00
N LEU A 297 22.64 4.32 6.92
CA LEU A 297 21.56 4.20 7.89
C LEU A 297 21.78 5.10 9.11
N PRO A 298 20.72 5.57 9.77
CA PRO A 298 20.82 6.32 11.02
C PRO A 298 21.60 5.55 12.11
N GLU A 299 22.39 6.24 12.95
CA GLU A 299 23.23 5.61 13.97
C GLU A 299 22.43 4.72 14.95
N SER A 300 21.20 5.14 15.30
CA SER A 300 20.28 4.37 16.16
C SER A 300 19.89 3.00 15.56
N TRP A 301 19.92 2.87 14.24
CA TRP A 301 19.56 1.64 13.55
C TRP A 301 20.56 0.51 13.80
N ALA A 302 21.85 0.82 13.90
CA ALA A 302 22.86 -0.19 14.22
C ALA A 302 22.60 -0.89 15.58
N GLN A 303 21.92 -0.21 16.49
CA GLN A 303 21.63 -0.72 17.83
C GLN A 303 20.22 -1.29 17.96
N PHE A 304 19.21 -0.69 17.35
CA PHE A 304 17.80 -0.97 17.63
C PHE A 304 17.01 -1.52 16.44
N ALA A 305 17.46 -1.31 15.20
CA ALA A 305 16.87 -1.91 14.01
C ALA A 305 17.67 -3.16 13.60
N THR A 306 17.75 -4.15 14.48
CA THR A 306 18.49 -5.39 14.20
C THR A 306 17.64 -6.29 13.29
N PRO A 307 18.17 -6.73 12.13
CA PRO A 307 17.47 -7.69 11.30
C PRO A 307 17.14 -8.98 12.04
N ALA A 308 16.11 -9.69 11.61
CA ALA A 308 15.74 -10.98 12.16
C ALA A 308 16.90 -11.96 12.12
N THR A 309 17.03 -12.79 13.17
CA THR A 309 18.06 -13.83 13.25
C THR A 309 17.72 -15.03 12.38
N SER A 310 16.43 -15.26 12.14
CA SER A 310 15.90 -16.22 11.18
C SER A 310 14.62 -15.71 10.55
N THR A 311 14.43 -16.03 9.28
CA THR A 311 13.19 -15.75 8.55
C THR A 311 12.59 -17.05 8.02
N VAL A 312 11.27 -17.07 7.97
CA VAL A 312 10.50 -18.14 7.33
C VAL A 312 9.88 -17.62 6.05
N ASP A 313 9.63 -18.52 5.11
CA ASP A 313 8.96 -18.24 3.85
C ASP A 313 7.91 -19.30 3.57
N LEU A 314 6.88 -18.95 2.82
CA LEU A 314 5.86 -19.86 2.34
C LEU A 314 5.73 -19.68 0.82
N PRO A 315 6.59 -20.31 0.01
CA PRO A 315 6.59 -20.13 -1.45
C PRO A 315 5.25 -20.42 -2.11
N GLU A 316 4.45 -21.33 -1.53
CA GLU A 316 3.10 -21.69 -1.96
C GLU A 316 2.00 -20.79 -1.39
N LEU A 317 2.34 -19.63 -0.82
CA LEU A 317 1.35 -18.73 -0.20
C LEU A 317 0.19 -18.39 -1.15
N ASN A 318 0.49 -18.07 -2.41
CA ASN A 318 -0.55 -17.73 -3.38
C ASN A 318 -1.48 -18.91 -3.67
N ASP A 319 -0.93 -20.11 -3.84
CA ASP A 319 -1.70 -21.34 -4.12
C ASP A 319 -2.60 -21.75 -2.94
N ARG A 320 -2.18 -21.41 -1.70
CA ARG A 320 -2.88 -21.78 -0.46
C ARG A 320 -3.65 -20.64 0.17
N ARG A 321 -3.60 -19.44 -0.40
CA ARG A 321 -4.17 -18.22 0.18
C ARG A 321 -5.63 -18.40 0.63
N GLU A 322 -6.50 -18.86 -0.26
CA GLU A 322 -7.93 -19.03 0.06
C GLU A 322 -8.14 -20.07 1.17
N GLU A 323 -7.38 -21.16 1.15
CA GLU A 323 -7.44 -22.21 2.18
C GLU A 323 -7.07 -21.66 3.56
N ILE A 324 -5.88 -21.02 3.68
CA ILE A 324 -5.37 -20.58 4.97
C ILE A 324 -6.16 -19.38 5.53
N LEU A 325 -6.58 -18.45 4.67
CA LEU A 325 -7.45 -17.34 5.08
C LEU A 325 -8.83 -17.82 5.49
N GLY A 326 -9.43 -18.76 4.76
CA GLY A 326 -10.73 -19.36 5.11
C GLY A 326 -10.67 -20.14 6.45
N THR A 327 -9.57 -20.85 6.69
CA THR A 327 -9.33 -21.53 7.98
C THR A 327 -9.23 -20.50 9.11
N TRP A 328 -8.42 -19.46 8.94
CA TRP A 328 -8.27 -18.40 9.92
C TRP A 328 -9.62 -17.71 10.22
N GLU A 329 -10.36 -17.34 9.17
CA GLU A 329 -11.68 -16.71 9.29
C GLU A 329 -12.65 -17.58 10.10
N SER A 330 -12.69 -18.89 9.83
CA SER A 330 -13.54 -19.83 10.58
C SER A 330 -13.21 -19.91 12.07
N ILE A 331 -11.97 -19.57 12.45
CA ILE A 331 -11.56 -19.52 13.85
C ILE A 331 -12.02 -18.21 14.50
N PHE A 332 -11.91 -17.07 13.80
CA PHE A 332 -12.11 -15.74 14.41
C PHE A 332 -13.55 -15.19 14.25
N GLU A 333 -14.35 -15.71 13.33
CA GLU A 333 -15.79 -15.47 13.23
C GLU A 333 -16.59 -16.40 14.17
#